data_8153ab5747b8949c8cde3c10ff2f34b3
#
_entry.id   8153ab5747b8949c8cde3c10ff2f34b3
#
_cell.length_a   1.000
_cell.length_b   1.000
_cell.length_c   1.000
_cell.angle_alpha   90.00
_cell.angle_beta   90.00
_cell.angle_gamma   90.00
#
_symmetry.space_group_name_H-M   'P 1'
#
loop_
_entity.id
_entity.type
_entity.pdbx_description
1 polymer ?
#
loop_
_entity_poly.entity_id
_entity_poly.type
_entity_poly.pdbx_seq_one_letter_code
_entity_poly.pdbx_strand_id
1 'polypeptide(L)'
;MTQASSLTSALRAHIDQAIAQAGGWIGFDRFMAMALYTPGLGYYANDTAKFGALPDSGSDFVTAPEISPAFGQLVAAQVAEALAHTGTHEVWEFGAGTGALALQILDELHRMGVAIERYTIVDLSGTLRARQQARLAPHAPKVVWADALPERMQGVVVGNEVLDAMPVQIIARVQGQWQERGIAIEEGQLVWANRPTSLRPPMEVDGEHDYETEIHAQGEAFIRTLGERLERGAAFFID
;
A
#
# COMPACT_ATOMS: atom_id res chain seq x y z
N MET A 1 -9.66 18.03 24.27
CA MET A 1 -9.70 17.29 23.00
C MET A 1 -8.29 16.85 22.67
N THR A 2 -8.04 15.56 22.50
CA THR A 2 -6.73 15.06 22.10
C THR A 2 -6.47 15.39 20.63
N GLN A 3 -5.22 15.52 20.22
CA GLN A 3 -4.84 15.82 18.83
C GLN A 3 -5.45 14.82 17.82
N ALA A 4 -5.55 13.56 18.20
CA ALA A 4 -6.20 12.50 17.40
C ALA A 4 -7.69 12.79 17.14
N SER A 5 -8.45 13.23 18.15
CA SER A 5 -9.88 13.56 17.96
C SER A 5 -10.09 14.76 17.03
N SER A 6 -9.15 15.69 17.01
CA SER A 6 -9.16 16.85 16.11
C SER A 6 -8.88 16.47 14.66
N LEU A 7 -7.90 15.58 14.41
CA LEU A 7 -7.58 15.10 13.05
C LEU A 7 -8.74 14.29 12.46
N THR A 8 -9.32 13.38 13.25
CA THR A 8 -10.48 12.59 12.81
C THR A 8 -11.65 13.48 12.44
N SER A 9 -11.93 14.53 13.21
CA SER A 9 -13.00 15.49 12.92
C SER A 9 -12.71 16.29 11.65
N ALA A 10 -11.46 16.70 11.41
CA ALA A 10 -11.07 17.45 10.22
C ALA A 10 -11.16 16.56 8.95
N LEU A 11 -10.68 15.31 9.02
CA LEU A 11 -10.81 14.36 7.93
C LEU A 11 -12.29 14.07 7.61
N ARG A 12 -13.10 13.88 8.65
CA ARG A 12 -14.55 13.67 8.49
C ARG A 12 -15.20 14.85 7.77
N ALA A 13 -14.92 16.08 8.18
CA ALA A 13 -15.47 17.27 7.54
C ALA A 13 -15.02 17.39 6.06
N HIS A 14 -13.80 16.99 5.75
CA HIS A 14 -13.29 16.95 4.37
C HIS A 14 -14.04 15.93 3.51
N ILE A 15 -14.31 14.74 4.04
CA ILE A 15 -15.09 13.69 3.37
C ILE A 15 -16.54 14.15 3.18
N ASP A 16 -17.17 14.74 4.22
CA ASP A 16 -18.53 15.24 4.15
C ASP A 16 -18.69 16.30 3.04
N GLN A 17 -17.72 17.20 2.94
CA GLN A 17 -17.70 18.21 1.88
C GLN A 17 -17.58 17.58 0.48
N ALA A 18 -16.72 16.57 0.33
CA ALA A 18 -16.55 15.87 -0.94
C ALA A 18 -17.83 15.14 -1.37
N ILE A 19 -18.53 14.50 -0.43
CA ILE A 19 -19.81 13.85 -0.67
C ILE A 19 -20.87 14.87 -1.12
N ALA A 20 -20.96 16.01 -0.42
CA ALA A 20 -21.89 17.07 -0.76
C ALA A 20 -21.65 17.65 -2.17
N GLN A 21 -20.38 17.92 -2.50
CA GLN A 21 -19.97 18.42 -3.82
C GLN A 21 -20.23 17.41 -4.94
N ALA A 22 -20.18 16.12 -4.64
CA ALA A 22 -20.46 15.04 -5.58
C ALA A 22 -21.96 14.66 -5.70
N GLY A 23 -22.86 15.49 -5.15
CA GLY A 23 -24.31 15.24 -5.22
C GLY A 23 -24.79 14.19 -4.23
N GLY A 24 -24.15 14.09 -3.05
CA GLY A 24 -24.56 13.27 -1.92
C GLY A 24 -24.00 11.84 -1.89
N TRP A 25 -23.05 11.51 -2.78
CA TRP A 25 -22.46 10.18 -2.84
C TRP A 25 -21.06 10.21 -3.48
N ILE A 26 -20.16 9.37 -2.99
CA ILE A 26 -18.85 9.11 -3.62
C ILE A 26 -18.60 7.60 -3.69
N GLY A 27 -17.90 7.12 -4.72
CA GLY A 27 -17.43 5.73 -4.81
C GLY A 27 -16.50 5.37 -3.66
N PHE A 28 -16.44 4.08 -3.34
CA PHE A 28 -15.58 3.61 -2.23
C PHE A 28 -14.09 3.90 -2.50
N ASP A 29 -13.64 3.80 -3.74
CA ASP A 29 -12.28 4.15 -4.15
C ASP A 29 -11.90 5.59 -3.76
N ARG A 30 -12.79 6.54 -4.02
CA ARG A 30 -12.58 7.93 -3.62
C ARG A 30 -12.59 8.11 -2.12
N PHE A 31 -13.51 7.45 -1.41
CA PHE A 31 -13.56 7.46 0.04
C PHE A 31 -12.27 6.90 0.64
N MET A 32 -11.82 5.73 0.17
CA MET A 32 -10.60 5.07 0.62
C MET A 32 -9.37 5.95 0.34
N ALA A 33 -9.28 6.53 -0.86
CA ALA A 33 -8.21 7.47 -1.19
C ALA A 33 -8.15 8.66 -0.22
N MET A 34 -9.30 9.23 0.13
CA MET A 34 -9.37 10.34 1.07
C MET A 34 -9.00 9.92 2.49
N ALA A 35 -9.52 8.77 2.95
CA ALA A 35 -9.24 8.25 4.28
C ALA A 35 -7.75 7.92 4.48
N LEU A 36 -7.08 7.40 3.45
CA LEU A 36 -5.70 6.97 3.53
C LEU A 36 -4.70 8.07 3.18
N TYR A 37 -4.99 8.91 2.18
CA TYR A 37 -3.97 9.74 1.53
C TYR A 37 -4.24 11.25 1.53
N THR A 38 -5.34 11.75 2.14
CA THR A 38 -5.52 13.21 2.25
C THR A 38 -4.33 13.86 2.96
N PRO A 39 -3.63 14.81 2.32
CA PRO A 39 -2.44 15.44 2.90
C PRO A 39 -2.70 16.00 4.30
N GLY A 40 -1.87 15.62 5.25
CA GLY A 40 -1.94 16.05 6.66
C GLY A 40 -3.09 15.45 7.47
N LEU A 41 -4.05 14.76 6.86
CA LEU A 41 -5.24 14.20 7.52
C LEU A 41 -5.37 12.69 7.36
N GLY A 42 -5.07 12.16 6.18
CA GLY A 42 -5.23 10.75 5.83
C GLY A 42 -4.32 9.84 6.64
N TYR A 43 -4.70 8.59 6.74
CA TYR A 43 -4.00 7.60 7.57
C TYR A 43 -2.50 7.52 7.26
N TYR A 44 -2.09 7.41 6.00
CA TYR A 44 -0.67 7.37 5.61
C TYR A 44 -0.02 8.75 5.42
N ALA A 45 -0.80 9.82 5.39
CA ALA A 45 -0.35 11.17 5.04
C ALA A 45 -0.30 12.15 6.22
N ASN A 46 -0.61 11.73 7.45
CA ASN A 46 -0.51 12.56 8.63
C ASN A 46 0.73 12.23 9.47
N ASP A 47 1.19 13.18 10.29
CA ASP A 47 2.43 13.09 11.08
C ASP A 47 2.30 12.26 12.38
N THR A 48 1.19 11.55 12.61
CA THR A 48 1.04 10.72 13.82
C THR A 48 1.89 9.46 13.72
N ALA A 49 2.47 9.02 14.84
CA ALA A 49 3.27 7.80 14.93
C ALA A 49 2.35 6.57 14.78
N LYS A 50 2.22 6.03 13.57
CA LYS A 50 1.32 4.90 13.26
C LYS A 50 2.01 3.56 13.26
N PHE A 51 3.31 3.57 13.02
CA PHE A 51 4.14 2.38 12.97
C PHE A 51 4.96 2.30 14.25
N GLY A 52 4.75 1.27 15.06
CA GLY A 52 5.47 1.05 16.30
C GLY A 52 5.42 -0.41 16.71
N ALA A 53 6.42 -0.85 17.48
CA ALA A 53 6.64 -2.24 17.83
C ALA A 53 5.69 -2.81 18.92
N LEU A 54 4.83 -2.00 19.56
CA LEU A 54 3.97 -2.48 20.66
C LEU A 54 2.66 -1.66 20.73
N PRO A 55 1.54 -2.27 21.18
CA PRO A 55 0.24 -1.60 21.39
C PRO A 55 0.31 -0.37 22.29
N ASP A 56 1.23 -0.34 23.26
CA ASP A 56 1.42 0.77 24.19
C ASP A 56 2.21 1.97 23.61
N SER A 57 2.75 1.85 22.39
CA SER A 57 3.49 2.92 21.72
C SER A 57 2.61 3.94 20.99
N GLY A 58 1.27 3.80 21.05
CA GLY A 58 0.31 4.63 20.34
C GLY A 58 0.22 4.33 18.83
N SER A 59 0.72 3.17 18.43
CA SER A 59 0.63 2.65 17.05
C SER A 59 -0.66 1.86 16.88
N ASP A 60 -1.47 2.22 15.91
CA ASP A 60 -2.76 1.55 15.63
C ASP A 60 -2.59 0.28 14.78
N PHE A 61 -1.42 0.08 14.18
CA PHE A 61 -1.17 -0.99 13.22
C PHE A 61 0.29 -1.48 13.30
N VAL A 62 0.48 -2.80 13.32
CA VAL A 62 1.79 -3.45 13.37
C VAL A 62 1.87 -4.46 12.23
N THR A 63 2.76 -4.24 11.27
CA THR A 63 3.00 -5.16 10.16
C THR A 63 3.94 -6.31 10.56
N ALA A 64 3.94 -7.39 9.80
CA ALA A 64 4.76 -8.57 10.06
C ALA A 64 6.26 -8.26 10.27
N PRO A 65 6.90 -7.34 9.53
CA PRO A 65 8.30 -6.95 9.77
C PRO A 65 8.54 -6.29 11.14
N GLU A 66 7.54 -5.63 11.70
CA GLU A 66 7.68 -5.00 13.04
C GLU A 66 7.46 -6.00 14.17
N ILE A 67 6.77 -7.11 13.91
CA ILE A 67 6.49 -8.15 14.91
C ILE A 67 7.71 -9.07 15.08
N SER A 68 8.35 -9.46 13.97
CA SER A 68 9.43 -10.45 14.01
C SER A 68 10.45 -10.27 12.88
N PRO A 69 11.75 -10.31 13.19
CA PRO A 69 12.79 -10.35 12.16
C PRO A 69 12.71 -11.60 11.26
N ALA A 70 12.07 -12.67 11.71
CA ALA A 70 11.92 -13.91 10.93
C ALA A 70 11.20 -13.68 9.60
N PHE A 71 10.24 -12.74 9.56
CA PHE A 71 9.54 -12.38 8.33
C PHE A 71 10.52 -11.87 7.25
N GLY A 72 11.32 -10.87 7.57
CA GLY A 72 12.29 -10.32 6.62
C GLY A 72 13.42 -11.31 6.27
N GLN A 73 13.81 -12.20 7.20
CA GLN A 73 14.77 -13.28 6.92
C GLN A 73 14.23 -14.26 5.87
N LEU A 74 12.95 -14.64 5.97
CA LEU A 74 12.31 -15.52 4.99
C LEU A 74 12.16 -14.83 3.62
N VAL A 75 11.75 -13.56 3.61
CA VAL A 75 11.68 -12.76 2.38
C VAL A 75 13.07 -12.63 1.75
N ALA A 76 14.11 -12.38 2.55
CA ALA A 76 15.49 -12.27 2.06
C ALA A 76 16.00 -13.56 1.40
N ALA A 77 15.60 -14.73 1.90
CA ALA A 77 15.93 -16.01 1.28
C ALA A 77 15.33 -16.13 -0.14
N GLN A 78 14.08 -15.71 -0.31
CA GLN A 78 13.42 -15.69 -1.62
C GLN A 78 14.04 -14.64 -2.55
N VAL A 79 14.39 -13.47 -2.01
CA VAL A 79 15.12 -12.42 -2.75
C VAL A 79 16.45 -12.93 -3.23
N ALA A 80 17.23 -13.61 -2.37
CA ALA A 80 18.53 -14.18 -2.73
C ALA A 80 18.43 -15.21 -3.87
N GLU A 81 17.44 -16.10 -3.77
CA GLU A 81 17.16 -17.10 -4.82
C GLU A 81 16.79 -16.42 -6.15
N ALA A 82 15.89 -15.44 -6.12
CA ALA A 82 15.47 -14.70 -7.30
C ALA A 82 16.63 -13.91 -7.94
N LEU A 83 17.48 -13.24 -7.15
CA LEU A 83 18.68 -12.56 -7.64
C LEU A 83 19.62 -13.53 -8.36
N ALA A 84 19.84 -14.72 -7.79
CA ALA A 84 20.67 -15.76 -8.40
C ALA A 84 20.08 -16.27 -9.73
N HIS A 85 18.77 -16.56 -9.77
CA HIS A 85 18.09 -17.04 -10.96
C HIS A 85 18.04 -16.01 -12.09
N THR A 86 17.85 -14.74 -11.75
CA THR A 86 17.75 -13.66 -12.73
C THR A 86 19.12 -13.09 -13.13
N GLY A 87 20.18 -13.39 -12.37
CA GLY A 87 21.50 -12.79 -12.57
C GLY A 87 21.49 -11.28 -12.39
N THR A 88 20.67 -10.77 -11.45
CA THR A 88 20.57 -9.35 -11.12
C THR A 88 21.12 -9.08 -9.72
N HIS A 89 21.42 -7.81 -9.42
CA HIS A 89 22.06 -7.41 -8.16
C HIS A 89 21.37 -6.20 -7.51
N GLU A 90 20.15 -5.89 -7.89
CA GLU A 90 19.39 -4.78 -7.34
C GLU A 90 18.10 -5.28 -6.66
N VAL A 91 17.72 -4.60 -5.57
CA VAL A 91 16.46 -4.82 -4.88
C VAL A 91 15.68 -3.51 -4.86
N TRP A 92 14.39 -3.61 -5.09
CA TRP A 92 13.44 -2.50 -5.08
C TRP A 92 12.35 -2.79 -4.07
N GLU A 93 12.12 -1.88 -3.13
CA GLU A 93 11.02 -2.02 -2.16
C GLU A 93 10.02 -0.88 -2.31
N PHE A 94 8.76 -1.25 -2.43
CA PHE A 94 7.64 -0.33 -2.39
C PHE A 94 7.04 -0.29 -0.99
N GLY A 95 6.68 0.91 -0.52
CA GLY A 95 5.99 1.05 0.74
C GLY A 95 6.81 0.58 1.95
N ALA A 96 8.09 0.91 2.02
CA ALA A 96 9.01 0.44 3.06
C ALA A 96 8.63 0.83 4.51
N GLY A 97 7.59 1.66 4.70
CA GLY A 97 7.10 2.07 6.01
C GLY A 97 8.22 2.65 6.88
N THR A 98 8.49 2.03 8.01
CA THR A 98 9.59 2.44 8.90
C THR A 98 10.98 2.01 8.42
N GLY A 99 11.08 1.19 7.36
CA GLY A 99 12.31 0.57 6.88
C GLY A 99 12.68 -0.73 7.62
N ALA A 100 11.74 -1.33 8.35
CA ALA A 100 12.00 -2.57 9.11
C ALA A 100 12.30 -3.74 8.18
N LEU A 101 11.49 -3.94 7.14
CA LEU A 101 11.68 -5.01 6.16
C LEU A 101 12.99 -4.81 5.39
N ALA A 102 13.27 -3.58 4.93
CA ALA A 102 14.52 -3.23 4.26
C ALA A 102 15.75 -3.63 5.10
N LEU A 103 15.76 -3.26 6.40
CA LEU A 103 16.87 -3.60 7.29
C LEU A 103 17.03 -5.11 7.42
N GLN A 104 15.94 -5.83 7.66
CA GLN A 104 15.96 -7.29 7.82
C GLN A 104 16.46 -8.01 6.56
N ILE A 105 16.01 -7.56 5.38
CA ILE A 105 16.49 -8.11 4.10
C ILE A 105 17.98 -7.83 3.90
N LEU A 106 18.42 -6.61 4.14
CA LEU A 106 19.83 -6.21 3.97
C LEU A 106 20.76 -6.97 4.90
N ASP A 107 20.38 -7.09 6.19
CA ASP A 107 21.15 -7.83 7.19
C ASP A 107 21.26 -9.33 6.82
N GLU A 108 20.14 -9.92 6.41
CA GLU A 108 20.10 -11.34 6.07
C GLU A 108 20.84 -11.65 4.77
N LEU A 109 20.71 -10.83 3.71
CA LEU A 109 21.49 -10.97 2.49
C LEU A 109 23.00 -10.88 2.78
N HIS A 110 23.39 -9.95 3.69
CA HIS A 110 24.78 -9.84 4.13
C HIS A 110 25.24 -11.11 4.86
N ARG A 111 24.41 -11.64 5.79
CA ARG A 111 24.69 -12.89 6.52
C ARG A 111 24.84 -14.10 5.58
N MET A 112 24.05 -14.15 4.51
CA MET A 112 24.10 -15.19 3.49
C MET A 112 25.26 -15.02 2.51
N GLY A 113 26.02 -13.91 2.57
CA GLY A 113 27.10 -13.61 1.63
C GLY A 113 26.59 -13.19 0.24
N VAL A 114 25.34 -12.79 0.11
CA VAL A 114 24.76 -12.33 -1.15
C VAL A 114 25.05 -10.84 -1.33
N ALA A 115 25.84 -10.52 -2.34
CA ALA A 115 26.18 -9.14 -2.65
C ALA A 115 25.10 -8.51 -3.53
N ILE A 116 24.60 -7.35 -3.11
CA ILE A 116 23.78 -6.47 -3.95
C ILE A 116 24.51 -5.16 -4.23
N GLU A 117 24.23 -4.58 -5.37
CA GLU A 117 24.77 -3.27 -5.79
C GLU A 117 23.97 -2.14 -5.19
N ARG A 118 22.64 -2.28 -5.16
CA ARG A 118 21.72 -1.24 -4.72
C ARG A 118 20.43 -1.81 -4.13
N TYR A 119 19.93 -1.15 -3.10
CA TYR A 119 18.59 -1.31 -2.53
C TYR A 119 17.85 0.00 -2.70
N THR A 120 16.81 0.02 -3.52
CA THR A 120 16.04 1.22 -3.83
C THR A 120 14.70 1.17 -3.12
N ILE A 121 14.42 2.17 -2.29
CA ILE A 121 13.12 2.37 -1.66
C ILE A 121 12.31 3.36 -2.52
N VAL A 122 11.14 2.92 -2.97
CA VAL A 122 10.17 3.75 -3.67
C VAL A 122 9.07 4.13 -2.68
N ASP A 123 9.14 5.35 -2.16
CA ASP A 123 8.21 5.84 -1.14
C ASP A 123 7.94 7.33 -1.36
N LEU A 124 6.65 7.70 -1.35
CA LEU A 124 6.20 9.08 -1.57
C LEU A 124 6.18 9.90 -0.28
N SER A 125 6.38 9.27 0.89
CA SER A 125 6.30 9.92 2.20
C SER A 125 7.64 10.50 2.65
N GLY A 126 7.77 11.81 2.62
CA GLY A 126 8.98 12.52 3.13
C GLY A 126 9.24 12.29 4.63
N THR A 127 8.20 12.12 5.44
CA THR A 127 8.31 11.91 6.89
C THR A 127 8.86 10.50 7.20
N LEU A 128 8.45 9.50 6.45
CA LEU A 128 8.96 8.13 6.59
C LEU A 128 10.41 8.03 6.12
N ARG A 129 10.79 8.77 5.08
CA ARG A 129 12.18 8.79 4.56
C ARG A 129 13.21 9.12 5.64
N ALA A 130 12.97 10.09 6.49
CA ALA A 130 13.91 10.44 7.57
C ALA A 130 14.09 9.29 8.57
N ARG A 131 13.02 8.56 8.90
CA ARG A 131 13.07 7.37 9.77
C ARG A 131 13.81 6.23 9.09
N GLN A 132 13.52 5.99 7.81
CA GLN A 132 14.20 4.98 7.00
C GLN A 132 15.71 5.26 6.92
N GLN A 133 16.11 6.51 6.67
CA GLN A 133 17.51 6.92 6.64
C GLN A 133 18.24 6.65 7.96
N ALA A 134 17.61 6.95 9.08
CA ALA A 134 18.19 6.68 10.39
C ALA A 134 18.33 5.17 10.66
N ARG A 135 17.28 4.37 10.34
CA ARG A 135 17.27 2.91 10.54
C ARG A 135 18.27 2.20 9.63
N LEU A 136 18.39 2.63 8.39
CA LEU A 136 19.22 2.01 7.35
C LEU A 136 20.65 2.59 7.28
N ALA A 137 21.05 3.44 8.22
CA ALA A 137 22.38 4.03 8.27
C ALA A 137 23.53 3.01 8.16
N PRO A 138 23.47 1.79 8.75
CA PRO A 138 24.51 0.77 8.57
C PRO A 138 24.72 0.33 7.11
N HIS A 139 23.70 0.46 6.27
CA HIS A 139 23.71 0.09 4.86
C HIS A 139 23.70 1.30 3.90
N ALA A 140 23.87 2.52 4.42
CA ALA A 140 23.73 3.79 3.70
C ALA A 140 24.38 3.85 2.31
N PRO A 141 25.58 3.28 2.06
CA PRO A 141 26.17 3.33 0.73
C PRO A 141 25.37 2.61 -0.36
N LYS A 142 24.52 1.65 0.03
CA LYS A 142 23.74 0.82 -0.91
C LYS A 142 22.29 1.25 -1.00
N VAL A 143 21.75 1.98 -0.02
CA VAL A 143 20.34 2.35 0.05
C VAL A 143 20.13 3.70 -0.62
N VAL A 144 19.22 3.74 -1.57
CA VAL A 144 18.79 4.97 -2.26
C VAL A 144 17.28 5.10 -2.21
N TRP A 145 16.77 6.31 -2.36
CA TRP A 145 15.35 6.61 -2.39
C TRP A 145 14.98 7.16 -3.76
N ALA A 146 13.88 6.64 -4.33
CA ALA A 146 13.33 7.09 -5.59
C ALA A 146 11.89 7.61 -5.40
N ASP A 147 11.60 8.74 -6.01
CA ASP A 147 10.27 9.35 -6.02
C ASP A 147 9.44 8.91 -7.23
N ALA A 148 10.06 8.22 -8.18
CA ALA A 148 9.43 7.66 -9.36
C ALA A 148 10.22 6.44 -9.87
N LEU A 149 9.53 5.57 -10.59
CA LEU A 149 10.18 4.45 -11.27
C LEU A 149 10.94 4.94 -12.51
N PRO A 150 12.16 4.43 -12.76
CA PRO A 150 12.85 4.67 -14.01
C PRO A 150 12.08 4.02 -15.18
N GLU A 151 12.41 4.42 -16.40
CA GLU A 151 11.82 3.83 -17.60
C GLU A 151 12.15 2.33 -17.74
N ARG A 152 13.33 1.94 -17.30
CA ARG A 152 13.85 0.56 -17.35
C ARG A 152 14.47 0.22 -16.01
N MET A 153 14.16 -0.98 -15.51
CA MET A 153 14.69 -1.48 -14.25
C MET A 153 15.00 -2.97 -14.33
N GLN A 154 15.86 -3.41 -13.45
CA GLN A 154 16.16 -4.82 -13.24
C GLN A 154 16.31 -5.09 -11.75
N GLY A 155 16.18 -6.35 -11.36
CA GLY A 155 16.35 -6.76 -9.96
C GLY A 155 15.11 -7.41 -9.37
N VAL A 156 15.11 -7.57 -8.08
CA VAL A 156 13.99 -8.15 -7.34
C VAL A 156 13.19 -7.05 -6.68
N VAL A 157 11.90 -7.05 -6.94
CA VAL A 157 10.92 -6.11 -6.37
C VAL A 157 10.24 -6.77 -5.18
N VAL A 158 10.11 -6.02 -4.09
CA VAL A 158 9.40 -6.44 -2.87
C VAL A 158 8.36 -5.39 -2.49
N GLY A 159 7.17 -5.81 -2.11
CA GLY A 159 6.14 -4.98 -1.51
C GLY A 159 5.40 -5.79 -0.45
N ASN A 160 5.32 -5.25 0.77
CA ASN A 160 4.53 -5.85 1.84
C ASN A 160 3.39 -4.91 2.20
N GLU A 161 2.15 -5.38 2.11
CA GLU A 161 0.94 -4.57 2.39
C GLU A 161 0.90 -3.29 1.54
N VAL A 162 1.07 -3.46 0.23
CA VAL A 162 1.10 -2.37 -0.74
C VAL A 162 -0.12 -2.37 -1.62
N LEU A 163 -0.57 -3.54 -2.06
CA LEU A 163 -1.71 -3.63 -2.98
C LEU A 163 -3.02 -3.37 -2.25
N ASP A 164 -3.18 -3.87 -1.03
CA ASP A 164 -4.34 -3.65 -0.16
C ASP A 164 -4.52 -2.18 0.26
N ALA A 165 -3.43 -1.40 0.27
CA ALA A 165 -3.47 0.04 0.52
C ALA A 165 -3.92 0.87 -0.70
N MET A 166 -4.01 0.28 -1.89
CA MET A 166 -4.46 0.99 -3.10
C MET A 166 -5.99 1.06 -3.17
N PRO A 167 -6.57 2.23 -3.47
CA PRO A 167 -8.02 2.40 -3.54
C PRO A 167 -8.70 1.46 -4.54
N VAL A 168 -9.79 0.83 -4.09
CA VAL A 168 -10.59 -0.11 -4.88
C VAL A 168 -12.01 0.37 -5.07
N GLN A 169 -12.64 0.03 -6.19
CA GLN A 169 -14.07 0.16 -6.39
C GLN A 169 -14.75 -1.11 -5.88
N ILE A 170 -15.85 -0.97 -5.17
CA ILE A 170 -16.66 -2.11 -4.74
C ILE A 170 -17.91 -2.17 -5.61
N ILE A 171 -18.19 -3.33 -6.16
CA ILE A 171 -19.40 -3.60 -6.90
C ILE A 171 -20.17 -4.76 -6.26
N ALA A 172 -21.48 -4.68 -6.32
CA ALA A 172 -22.37 -5.71 -5.82
C ALA A 172 -23.40 -6.10 -6.89
N ARG A 173 -23.65 -7.40 -7.03
CA ARG A 173 -24.80 -7.90 -7.76
C ARG A 173 -25.93 -8.15 -6.76
N VAL A 174 -27.00 -7.37 -6.88
CA VAL A 174 -28.18 -7.45 -6.01
C VAL A 174 -29.38 -7.73 -6.89
N GLN A 175 -30.07 -8.84 -6.64
CA GLN A 175 -31.21 -9.29 -7.45
C GLN A 175 -30.93 -9.29 -8.96
N GLY A 176 -29.73 -9.75 -9.34
CA GLY A 176 -29.28 -9.81 -10.73
C GLY A 176 -28.83 -8.47 -11.35
N GLN A 177 -28.88 -7.36 -10.60
CA GLN A 177 -28.46 -6.04 -11.07
C GLN A 177 -27.12 -5.63 -10.47
N TRP A 178 -26.20 -5.18 -11.31
CA TRP A 178 -24.92 -4.66 -10.84
C TRP A 178 -25.05 -3.22 -10.34
N GLN A 179 -24.51 -3.00 -9.16
CA GLN A 179 -24.48 -1.71 -8.47
C GLN A 179 -23.05 -1.44 -7.98
N GLU A 180 -22.64 -0.18 -8.07
CA GLU A 180 -21.42 0.30 -7.43
C GLU A 180 -21.74 0.72 -6.00
N ARG A 181 -20.93 0.26 -5.05
CA ARG A 181 -21.01 0.65 -3.65
C ARG A 181 -20.15 1.86 -3.36
N GLY A 182 -20.69 2.75 -2.60
CA GLY A 182 -19.98 3.95 -2.17
C GLY A 182 -20.55 4.46 -0.86
N ILE A 183 -20.19 5.69 -0.54
CA ILE A 183 -20.51 6.32 0.74
C ILE A 183 -21.42 7.52 0.50
N ALA A 184 -22.48 7.57 1.29
CA ALA A 184 -23.39 8.71 1.40
C ALA A 184 -23.48 9.20 2.85
N ILE A 185 -24.23 10.27 3.06
CA ILE A 185 -24.53 10.78 4.41
C ILE A 185 -26.04 10.69 4.62
N GLU A 186 -26.44 9.97 5.68
CA GLU A 186 -27.81 9.91 6.16
C GLU A 186 -27.84 10.27 7.65
N GLU A 187 -28.69 11.18 8.04
CA GLU A 187 -28.81 11.67 9.42
C GLU A 187 -27.46 12.07 10.07
N GLY A 188 -26.55 12.63 9.26
CA GLY A 188 -25.22 13.03 9.70
C GLY A 188 -24.22 11.88 9.87
N GLN A 189 -24.57 10.66 9.51
CA GLN A 189 -23.68 9.50 9.56
C GLN A 189 -23.25 9.05 8.15
N LEU A 190 -22.02 8.55 8.03
CA LEU A 190 -21.58 7.88 6.82
C LEU A 190 -22.26 6.52 6.72
N VAL A 191 -22.91 6.26 5.58
CA VAL A 191 -23.59 5.01 5.30
C VAL A 191 -23.16 4.45 3.96
N TRP A 192 -23.24 3.14 3.82
CA TRP A 192 -23.11 2.48 2.54
C TRP A 192 -24.33 2.80 1.67
N ALA A 193 -24.09 3.20 0.42
CA ALA A 193 -25.14 3.46 -0.55
C ALA A 193 -24.74 2.93 -1.93
N ASN A 194 -25.69 2.30 -2.61
CA ASN A 194 -25.46 1.69 -3.90
C ASN A 194 -26.04 2.56 -5.02
N ARG A 195 -25.39 2.56 -6.20
CA ARG A 195 -25.87 3.19 -7.42
C ARG A 195 -25.76 2.20 -8.59
N PRO A 196 -26.71 2.21 -9.55
CA PRO A 196 -26.58 1.41 -10.77
C PRO A 196 -25.26 1.69 -11.48
N THR A 197 -24.59 0.62 -11.98
CA THR A 197 -23.29 0.74 -12.65
C THR A 197 -23.19 -0.16 -13.87
N SER A 198 -22.35 0.25 -14.83
CA SER A 198 -21.90 -0.60 -15.93
C SER A 198 -20.63 -1.37 -15.63
N LEU A 199 -20.01 -1.14 -14.48
CA LEU A 199 -18.82 -1.87 -14.04
C LEU A 199 -19.15 -3.35 -13.91
N ARG A 200 -18.15 -4.19 -14.21
CA ARG A 200 -18.23 -5.65 -14.11
C ARG A 200 -16.97 -6.18 -13.45
N PRO A 201 -17.05 -7.31 -12.74
CA PRO A 201 -15.85 -7.96 -12.21
C PRO A 201 -14.93 -8.39 -13.34
N PRO A 202 -13.62 -8.52 -13.10
CA PRO A 202 -12.65 -8.94 -14.12
C PRO A 202 -12.87 -10.37 -14.62
N MET A 203 -13.60 -11.17 -13.86
CA MET A 203 -14.04 -12.51 -14.23
C MET A 203 -15.54 -12.63 -14.01
N GLU A 204 -16.23 -13.31 -14.92
CA GLU A 204 -17.64 -13.64 -14.73
C GLU A 204 -17.81 -14.59 -13.54
N VAL A 205 -18.82 -14.32 -12.73
CA VAL A 205 -19.21 -15.14 -11.58
C VAL A 205 -20.53 -15.80 -11.89
N ASP A 206 -20.51 -17.12 -12.03
CA ASP A 206 -21.70 -17.92 -12.33
C ASP A 206 -22.75 -17.85 -11.23
N GLY A 207 -24.03 -18.07 -11.64
CA GLY A 207 -25.16 -18.11 -10.73
C GLY A 207 -25.88 -16.76 -10.58
N GLU A 208 -27.03 -16.83 -9.87
CA GLU A 208 -27.93 -15.67 -9.66
C GLU A 208 -27.88 -15.13 -8.23
N HIS A 209 -26.99 -15.68 -7.38
CA HIS A 209 -26.87 -15.26 -5.99
C HIS A 209 -26.34 -13.80 -5.89
N ASP A 210 -26.70 -13.13 -4.82
CA ASP A 210 -26.13 -11.84 -4.48
C ASP A 210 -24.63 -12.01 -4.21
N TYR A 211 -23.84 -11.07 -4.74
CA TYR A 211 -22.39 -11.19 -4.75
C TYR A 211 -21.75 -9.79 -4.66
N GLU A 212 -20.69 -9.68 -3.87
CA GLU A 212 -19.91 -8.46 -3.74
C GLU A 212 -18.45 -8.73 -4.03
N THR A 213 -17.81 -7.84 -4.76
CA THR A 213 -16.38 -7.94 -5.09
C THR A 213 -15.76 -6.56 -5.32
N GLU A 214 -14.46 -6.56 -5.41
CA GLU A 214 -13.64 -5.39 -5.69
C GLU A 214 -13.20 -5.36 -7.15
N ILE A 215 -13.03 -4.16 -7.67
CA ILE A 215 -12.32 -3.86 -8.91
C ILE A 215 -11.09 -3.05 -8.55
N HIS A 216 -9.93 -3.60 -8.78
CA HIS A 216 -8.66 -3.02 -8.37
C HIS A 216 -7.90 -2.38 -9.55
N ALA A 217 -8.53 -1.39 -10.18
CA ALA A 217 -7.96 -0.74 -11.38
C ALA A 217 -6.60 -0.09 -11.13
N GLN A 218 -6.36 0.44 -9.93
CA GLN A 218 -5.08 1.04 -9.57
C GLN A 218 -3.98 -0.01 -9.42
N GLY A 219 -4.27 -1.13 -8.76
CA GLY A 219 -3.35 -2.26 -8.65
C GLY A 219 -3.01 -2.87 -10.01
N GLU A 220 -4.01 -3.05 -10.88
CA GLU A 220 -3.79 -3.52 -12.25
C GLU A 220 -2.86 -2.58 -13.04
N ALA A 221 -3.09 -1.26 -12.96
CA ALA A 221 -2.25 -0.27 -13.63
C ALA A 221 -0.82 -0.26 -13.06
N PHE A 222 -0.68 -0.42 -11.74
CA PHE A 222 0.61 -0.54 -11.06
C PHE A 222 1.39 -1.77 -11.54
N ILE A 223 0.78 -2.95 -11.51
CA ILE A 223 1.42 -4.21 -11.96
C ILE A 223 1.76 -4.16 -13.45
N ARG A 224 0.88 -3.59 -14.28
CA ARG A 224 1.16 -3.38 -15.70
C ARG A 224 2.38 -2.49 -15.92
N THR A 225 2.42 -1.33 -15.25
CA THR A 225 3.56 -0.41 -15.32
C THR A 225 4.86 -1.07 -14.85
N LEU A 226 4.79 -1.84 -13.77
CA LEU A 226 5.94 -2.58 -13.28
C LEU A 226 6.41 -3.62 -14.31
N GLY A 227 5.48 -4.40 -14.88
CA GLY A 227 5.80 -5.40 -15.90
C GLY A 227 6.39 -4.83 -17.19
N GLU A 228 5.96 -3.60 -17.58
CA GLU A 228 6.53 -2.90 -18.75
C GLU A 228 7.96 -2.39 -18.49
N ARG A 229 8.33 -2.09 -17.24
CA ARG A 229 9.61 -1.50 -16.86
C ARG A 229 10.63 -2.50 -16.35
N LEU A 230 10.19 -3.61 -15.74
CA LEU A 230 11.04 -4.65 -15.20
C LEU A 230 11.53 -5.57 -16.34
N GLU A 231 12.70 -5.25 -16.91
CA GLU A 231 13.26 -6.00 -18.03
C GLU A 231 13.77 -7.39 -17.65
N ARG A 232 14.27 -7.53 -16.43
CA ARG A 232 14.79 -8.77 -15.88
C ARG A 232 14.72 -8.75 -14.36
N GLY A 233 14.03 -9.73 -13.78
CA GLY A 233 13.85 -9.78 -12.34
C GLY A 233 12.67 -10.64 -11.92
N ALA A 234 12.26 -10.46 -10.68
CA ALA A 234 11.07 -11.04 -10.09
C ALA A 234 10.39 -10.00 -9.18
N ALA A 235 9.10 -10.19 -8.90
CA ALA A 235 8.38 -9.33 -7.97
C ALA A 235 7.62 -10.19 -6.94
N PHE A 236 7.74 -9.83 -5.67
CA PHE A 236 7.05 -10.43 -4.54
C PHE A 236 6.18 -9.36 -3.87
N PHE A 237 4.87 -9.51 -3.99
CA PHE A 237 3.88 -8.74 -3.23
C PHE A 237 3.24 -9.67 -2.22
N ILE A 238 3.22 -9.23 -0.96
CA ILE A 238 2.73 -9.98 0.18
C ILE A 238 1.69 -9.09 0.85
N ASP A 239 0.42 -9.49 0.76
CA ASP A 239 -0.74 -8.79 1.28
C ASP A 239 -1.68 -9.76 2.01
#